data_00ba182f2c81779fbaf22ac532bb8081
#
_entry.id   00ba182f2c81779fbaf22ac532bb8081
#
_cell.length_a   1.000
_cell.length_b   1.000
_cell.length_c   1.000
_cell.angle_alpha   90.00
_cell.angle_beta   90.00
_cell.angle_gamma   90.00
#
_symmetry.space_group_name_H-M   'P 1'
#
loop_
_entity.id
_entity.type
_entity.pdbx_description
1 polymer ?
#
loop_
_entity_poly.entity_id
_entity_poly.type
_entity_poly.pdbx_seq_one_letter_code
_entity_poly.pdbx_strand_id
1 'polypeptide(L)'
;MSLPIVLVDGERTAGVPATDSSVLRGDGCFEAIRAYAGKPFRVDAHLDRLERSAAALDLPVPDRSLIASWIREVAEEGGDCLVRVVVTRGP
;
A
#
# COMPACT_ATOMS: atom_id res chain seq x y z
N MET A 1 16.63 3.72 -15.93
CA MET A 1 15.30 3.71 -15.28
C MET A 1 15.33 2.73 -14.13
N SER A 2 14.99 3.17 -12.94
CA SER A 2 14.96 2.30 -11.78
C SER A 2 13.61 1.58 -11.72
N LEU A 3 13.62 0.34 -11.19
CA LEU A 3 12.40 -0.41 -10.95
C LEU A 3 11.68 0.15 -9.72
N PRO A 4 10.35 0.08 -9.68
CA PRO A 4 9.64 0.48 -8.48
C PRO A 4 9.96 -0.44 -7.29
N ILE A 5 9.91 0.13 -6.10
CA ILE A 5 10.06 -0.62 -4.86
C ILE A 5 8.70 -1.22 -4.52
N VAL A 6 8.63 -2.53 -4.39
CA VAL A 6 7.36 -3.22 -4.13
C VAL A 6 7.49 -4.14 -2.92
N LEU A 7 6.57 -3.98 -1.97
CA LEU A 7 6.40 -4.91 -0.86
C LEU A 7 5.01 -5.51 -0.94
N VAL A 8 4.89 -6.82 -0.75
CA VAL A 8 3.60 -7.50 -0.62
C VAL A 8 3.60 -8.20 0.72
N ASP A 9 2.65 -7.81 1.58
CA ASP A 9 2.58 -8.28 2.98
C ASP A 9 3.90 -8.10 3.72
N GLY A 10 4.58 -6.98 3.44
CA GLY A 10 5.83 -6.64 4.07
C GLY A 10 7.08 -7.25 3.44
N GLU A 11 6.93 -8.12 2.45
CA GLU A 11 8.06 -8.78 1.79
C GLU A 11 8.36 -8.15 0.44
N ARG A 12 9.63 -7.91 0.16
CA ARG A 12 10.08 -7.35 -1.12
C ARG A 12 9.84 -8.35 -2.24
N THR A 13 9.18 -7.89 -3.31
CA THR A 13 8.83 -8.74 -4.43
C THR A 13 8.75 -7.92 -5.72
N ALA A 14 8.56 -8.61 -6.85
CA ALA A 14 8.36 -7.95 -8.15
C ALA A 14 6.92 -7.44 -8.32
N GLY A 15 5.96 -8.03 -7.62
CA GLY A 15 4.56 -7.63 -7.72
C GLY A 15 3.63 -8.73 -7.24
N VAL A 16 2.36 -8.64 -7.62
CA VAL A 16 1.35 -9.63 -7.29
C VAL A 16 1.08 -10.54 -8.50
N PRO A 17 0.59 -11.77 -8.28
CA PRO A 17 0.27 -12.65 -9.40
C PRO A 17 -0.89 -12.10 -10.23
N ALA A 18 -0.92 -12.46 -11.51
CA ALA A 18 -1.99 -12.04 -12.42
C ALA A 18 -3.37 -12.55 -11.98
N THR A 19 -3.41 -13.54 -11.10
CA THR A 19 -4.64 -14.11 -10.54
C THR A 19 -5.15 -13.35 -9.32
N ASP A 20 -4.41 -12.32 -8.86
CA ASP A 20 -4.87 -11.51 -7.73
C ASP A 20 -6.21 -10.85 -8.07
N SER A 21 -7.12 -10.79 -7.11
CA SER A 21 -8.46 -10.25 -7.33
C SER A 21 -8.45 -8.79 -7.77
N SER A 22 -7.42 -8.02 -7.39
CA SER A 22 -7.27 -6.64 -7.84
C SER A 22 -7.01 -6.55 -9.34
N VAL A 23 -6.29 -7.54 -9.90
CA VAL A 23 -5.99 -7.59 -11.33
C VAL A 23 -7.18 -8.13 -12.12
N LEU A 24 -7.76 -9.25 -11.68
CA LEU A 24 -8.82 -9.92 -12.42
C LEU A 24 -10.17 -9.23 -12.30
N ARG A 25 -10.48 -8.61 -11.17
CA ARG A 25 -11.82 -8.10 -10.87
C ARG A 25 -11.84 -6.64 -10.43
N GLY A 26 -10.68 -6.01 -10.27
CA GLY A 26 -10.62 -4.68 -9.69
C GLY A 26 -11.08 -4.66 -8.24
N ASP A 27 -10.99 -5.79 -7.53
CA ASP A 27 -11.48 -5.94 -6.17
C ASP A 27 -10.40 -5.53 -5.17
N GLY A 28 -10.46 -4.29 -4.76
CA GLY A 28 -9.49 -3.74 -3.83
C GLY A 28 -9.71 -2.25 -3.63
N CYS A 29 -8.92 -1.68 -2.74
CA CYS A 29 -8.92 -0.24 -2.53
C CYS A 29 -7.49 0.23 -2.33
N PHE A 30 -7.25 1.54 -2.52
CA PHE A 30 -5.90 2.06 -2.40
C PHE A 30 -5.88 3.49 -1.87
N GLU A 31 -4.70 3.89 -1.38
CA GLU A 31 -4.35 5.26 -1.04
C GLU A 31 -3.02 5.59 -1.69
N ALA A 32 -2.83 6.85 -2.06
CA ALA A 32 -1.57 7.35 -2.60
C ALA A 32 -1.02 8.39 -1.63
N ILE A 33 0.15 8.13 -1.08
CA ILE A 33 0.76 8.92 -0.02
C ILE A 33 2.03 9.56 -0.54
N ARG A 34 2.08 10.89 -0.50
CA ARG A 34 3.27 11.63 -0.90
C ARG A 34 4.35 11.48 0.18
N ALA A 35 5.60 11.26 -0.26
CA ALA A 35 6.75 11.26 0.63
C ALA A 35 7.76 12.32 0.17
N TYR A 36 8.31 13.05 1.13
CA TYR A 36 9.30 14.10 0.90
C TYR A 36 10.55 13.76 1.71
N ALA A 37 11.69 13.63 1.05
CA ALA A 37 12.96 13.28 1.69
C ALA A 37 12.83 12.02 2.56
N GLY A 38 12.10 11.02 2.07
CA GLY A 38 11.91 9.76 2.75
C GLY A 38 10.85 9.77 3.85
N LYS A 39 10.11 10.87 4.00
CA LYS A 39 9.10 11.00 5.06
C LYS A 39 7.70 11.06 4.45
N PRO A 40 6.85 10.06 4.73
CA PRO A 40 5.49 10.05 4.21
C PRO A 40 4.63 11.11 4.90
N PHE A 41 3.77 11.76 4.12
CA PHE A 41 2.95 12.89 4.58
C PHE A 41 1.53 12.42 4.88
N ARG A 42 1.04 12.77 6.07
CA ARG A 42 -0.34 12.52 6.50
C ARG A 42 -0.72 11.03 6.51
N VAL A 43 0.18 10.19 7.03
CA VAL A 43 -0.04 8.74 7.06
C VAL A 43 -1.35 8.38 7.78
N ASP A 44 -1.62 9.01 8.93
CA ASP A 44 -2.81 8.69 9.73
C ASP A 44 -4.11 8.99 8.97
N ALA A 45 -4.18 10.13 8.30
CA ALA A 45 -5.37 10.49 7.51
C ALA A 45 -5.59 9.51 6.36
N HIS A 46 -4.50 9.09 5.69
CA HIS A 46 -4.58 8.11 4.61
C HIS A 46 -5.01 6.75 5.12
N LEU A 47 -4.48 6.32 6.27
CA LEU A 47 -4.87 5.04 6.86
C LEU A 47 -6.32 5.05 7.33
N ASP A 48 -6.82 6.18 7.85
CA ASP A 48 -8.23 6.32 8.20
C ASP A 48 -9.12 6.07 6.99
N ARG A 49 -8.78 6.65 5.84
CA ARG A 49 -9.54 6.45 4.62
C ARG A 49 -9.42 5.04 4.08
N LEU A 50 -8.21 4.47 4.14
CA LEU A 50 -7.99 3.10 3.68
C LEU A 50 -8.85 2.13 4.48
N GLU A 51 -8.88 2.30 5.80
CA GLU A 51 -9.68 1.45 6.67
C GLU A 51 -11.18 1.57 6.37
N ARG A 52 -11.66 2.80 6.13
CA ARG A 52 -13.07 3.00 5.76
C ARG A 52 -13.41 2.36 4.41
N SER A 53 -12.52 2.52 3.43
CA SER A 53 -12.73 1.93 2.11
C SER A 53 -12.72 0.41 2.17
N ALA A 54 -11.79 -0.17 2.92
CA ALA A 54 -11.70 -1.61 3.09
C ALA A 54 -12.94 -2.16 3.80
N ALA A 55 -13.41 -1.47 4.83
CA ALA A 55 -14.61 -1.89 5.55
C ALA A 55 -15.84 -1.89 4.65
N ALA A 56 -15.95 -0.88 3.77
CA ALA A 56 -17.07 -0.80 2.82
C ALA A 56 -17.07 -1.96 1.83
N LEU A 57 -15.91 -2.55 1.55
CA LEU A 57 -15.74 -3.68 0.65
C LEU A 57 -15.63 -5.02 1.38
N ASP A 58 -15.77 -5.02 2.70
CA ASP A 58 -15.55 -6.20 3.55
C ASP A 58 -14.16 -6.82 3.34
N LEU A 59 -13.16 -5.98 3.15
CA LEU A 59 -11.78 -6.41 3.01
C LEU A 59 -11.10 -6.38 4.38
N PRO A 60 -10.52 -7.51 4.83
CA PRO A 60 -9.70 -7.48 6.03
C PRO A 60 -8.41 -6.72 5.75
N VAL A 61 -7.96 -5.95 6.74
CA VAL A 61 -6.68 -5.23 6.65
C VAL A 61 -5.76 -5.69 7.76
N PRO A 62 -4.44 -5.73 7.49
CA PRO A 62 -3.46 -5.98 8.55
C PRO A 62 -3.49 -4.88 9.61
N ASP A 63 -2.81 -5.13 10.73
CA ASP A 63 -2.66 -4.14 11.79
C ASP A 63 -2.12 -2.84 11.19
N ARG A 64 -2.76 -1.74 11.56
CA ARG A 64 -2.43 -0.40 11.10
C ARG A 64 -0.96 -0.05 11.34
N SER A 65 -0.39 -0.46 12.46
CA SER A 65 1.02 -0.19 12.76
C SER A 65 1.97 -0.90 11.80
N LEU A 66 1.60 -2.09 11.34
CA LEU A 66 2.37 -2.81 10.33
C LEU A 66 2.32 -2.08 8.99
N ILE A 67 1.14 -1.69 8.55
CA ILE A 67 0.98 -0.94 7.30
C ILE A 67 1.81 0.35 7.36
N ALA A 68 1.73 1.07 8.46
CA ALA A 68 2.51 2.30 8.64
C ALA A 68 4.01 2.04 8.56
N SER A 69 4.50 0.93 9.13
CA SER A 69 5.93 0.59 9.08
C SER A 69 6.37 0.27 7.65
N TRP A 70 5.54 -0.43 6.88
CA TRP A 70 5.84 -0.73 5.47
C TRP A 70 5.83 0.53 4.61
N ILE A 71 4.91 1.45 4.86
CA ILE A 71 4.88 2.74 4.17
C ILE A 71 6.18 3.50 4.43
N ARG A 72 6.63 3.55 5.69
CA ARG A 72 7.87 4.24 6.05
C ARG A 72 9.08 3.58 5.39
N GLU A 73 9.13 2.26 5.34
CA GLU A 73 10.23 1.54 4.70
C GLU A 73 10.34 1.89 3.22
N VAL A 74 9.22 1.88 2.49
CA VAL A 74 9.21 2.24 1.07
C VAL A 74 9.56 3.71 0.88
N ALA A 75 9.01 4.59 1.71
CA ALA A 75 9.28 6.03 1.61
C ALA A 75 10.75 6.36 1.86
N GLU A 76 11.36 5.74 2.87
CA GLU A 76 12.78 5.97 3.19
C GLU A 76 13.68 5.57 2.01
N GLU A 77 13.39 4.46 1.37
CA GLU A 77 14.17 4.00 0.22
C GLU A 77 13.89 4.86 -1.02
N GLY A 78 12.64 5.27 -1.21
CA GLY A 78 12.23 6.04 -2.39
C GLY A 78 12.61 7.52 -2.35
N GLY A 79 12.75 8.10 -1.16
CA GLY A 79 13.09 9.51 -1.01
C GLY A 79 11.90 10.42 -1.32
N ASP A 80 11.98 11.20 -2.39
CA ASP A 80 10.86 11.98 -2.90
C ASP A 80 10.06 11.08 -3.83
N CYS A 81 8.91 10.60 -3.38
CA CYS A 81 8.17 9.60 -4.14
C CYS A 81 6.69 9.62 -3.78
N LEU A 82 5.92 8.86 -4.54
CA LEU A 82 4.52 8.58 -4.22
C LEU A 82 4.45 7.12 -3.78
N VAL A 83 3.98 6.89 -2.55
CA VAL A 83 3.78 5.55 -2.01
C VAL A 83 2.33 5.15 -2.23
N ARG A 84 2.12 4.09 -2.99
CA ARG A 84 0.79 3.56 -3.24
C ARG A 84 0.55 2.35 -2.36
N VAL A 85 -0.50 2.41 -1.55
CA VAL A 85 -0.91 1.32 -0.67
C VAL A 85 -2.17 0.70 -1.25
N VAL A 86 -2.13 -0.60 -1.49
CA VAL A 86 -3.26 -1.33 -2.09
C VAL A 86 -3.65 -2.47 -1.17
N VAL A 87 -4.95 -2.59 -0.88
CA VAL A 87 -5.52 -3.72 -0.14
C VAL A 87 -6.40 -4.52 -1.09
N THR A 88 -6.12 -5.82 -1.19
CA THR A 88 -6.87 -6.73 -2.06
C THR A 88 -7.28 -7.98 -1.28
N ARG A 89 -8.16 -8.80 -1.88
CA ARG A 89 -8.51 -10.11 -1.30
C ARG A 89 -7.45 -11.18 -1.57
N GLY A 90 -6.45 -10.87 -2.39
CA GLY A 90 -5.45 -11.85 -2.80
C GLY A 90 -5.85 -12.61 -4.06
N PRO A 91 -5.05 -13.61 -4.43
CA PRO A 91 -5.30 -14.40 -5.64
C PRO A 91 -6.52 -15.32 -5.52
#